data_7875667cacf0d37157e64ff0fa4418ec
#
_entry.id   7875667cacf0d37157e64ff0fa4418ec
#
_cell.length_a   1.000
_cell.length_b   1.000
_cell.length_c   1.000
_cell.angle_alpha   90.00
_cell.angle_beta   90.00
_cell.angle_gamma   90.00
#
_symmetry.space_group_name_H-M   'P 1'
#
loop_
_entity.id
_entity.type
_entity.pdbx_description
1 polymer ?
#
loop_
_entity_poly.entity_id
_entity_poly.type
_entity_poly.pdbx_seq_one_letter_code
_entity_poly.pdbx_strand_id
1 'polypeptide(L)'
;PLCCKSEHALSSPGHDASGSLARAPLRSARASGLAPMDGLLSSEAPAFEPVDGADLPYRFEPAELGRLLGQVDPNHVDVARSAPCGYPPGTPQAYDRSVVVSASSPGPGLLPLGSLPLPPQHGVQLLQTPPRATLPGSAMAASVQKPQHLWRDEIHNQDRPFVPKLRSKPNALTPFELRLEHAPPTDEASSYHDASHRGAASWYANPYAAELADFAPCEAQLLPGADRPPRPLHSTVCMWVGTEAALQQVVQKLSGLDEFAVDAEQHSYRSYRGFIALVQISTRDEDFLIDAIALHRSMGEALNEVFTNPRITKVMHGADAALQWLQRDLGIYVVGLFDTGQAARLLELPSYTLAHMIKHTCGVDVEVGAKNQLADWRVRPLPDELVRSAREDTHYLLHAHHRLRREMAMANQMGGPLSHVPGGHGMASLVWKRSAELCRVAYRQPVFDAAEHVTLLRRSSSALTPAQQHVHRALFVWRDQLAREEDESVGYILPNPNMLQLAQATPTSREALLAACPSLPIHLQHKLDAILATIAHALHEQQQQQQQHQHQHQHQQQYQQQHHH
;
A
#
# COMPACT_ATOMS: atom_id res chain seq x y z
N PRO A 1 -51.25 18.85 -13.50
CA PRO A 1 -52.04 19.90 -12.97
C PRO A 1 -52.14 19.83 -11.43
N LEU A 2 -51.81 20.94 -10.87
CA LEU A 2 -52.38 21.49 -9.64
C LEU A 2 -52.13 20.74 -8.33
N CYS A 3 -51.49 21.28 -7.36
CA CYS A 3 -51.62 22.50 -6.58
C CYS A 3 -51.99 22.22 -5.15
N CYS A 4 -51.31 22.91 -4.27
CA CYS A 4 -51.66 23.57 -3.01
C CYS A 4 -51.48 22.82 -1.69
N LYS A 5 -50.50 23.29 -0.86
CA LYS A 5 -50.61 24.27 0.27
C LYS A 5 -51.42 23.76 1.46
N SER A 6 -50.93 23.81 2.70
CA SER A 6 -50.66 24.90 3.65
C SER A 6 -50.24 24.28 5.00
N GLU A 7 -49.20 24.75 5.71
CA GLU A 7 -49.18 25.77 6.82
C GLU A 7 -49.94 25.40 8.09
N HIS A 8 -49.26 25.35 9.22
CA HIS A 8 -49.34 26.03 10.51
C HIS A 8 -48.64 25.20 11.59
N ALA A 9 -47.62 25.60 12.28
CA ALA A 9 -47.32 26.68 13.21
C ALA A 9 -47.71 26.37 14.67
N LEU A 10 -46.72 26.67 15.56
CA LEU A 10 -46.78 27.03 17.00
C LEU A 10 -46.95 25.84 17.99
N SER A 11 -46.26 25.69 19.11
CA SER A 11 -45.63 26.61 20.04
C SER A 11 -44.89 25.84 21.15
N SER A 12 -43.82 26.35 21.67
CA SER A 12 -43.26 26.05 22.99
C SER A 12 -44.13 26.66 24.11
N PRO A 13 -43.95 26.44 25.40
CA PRO A 13 -42.78 26.57 26.25
C PRO A 13 -42.73 25.59 27.47
N GLY A 14 -41.62 25.37 28.14
CA GLY A 14 -41.05 26.19 29.19
C GLY A 14 -40.74 25.43 30.50
N HIS A 15 -39.68 25.77 31.16
CA HIS A 15 -39.36 25.67 32.61
C HIS A 15 -39.10 24.29 33.22
N ASP A 16 -38.25 24.09 34.18
CA ASP A 16 -37.24 24.85 34.94
C ASP A 16 -36.36 23.87 35.76
N ALA A 17 -35.13 24.21 35.96
CA ALA A 17 -34.40 24.44 37.18
C ALA A 17 -33.81 23.29 38.03
N SER A 18 -32.58 23.55 38.36
CA SER A 18 -31.83 23.35 39.63
C SER A 18 -31.44 21.91 40.02
N GLY A 19 -30.27 21.66 40.45
CA GLY A 19 -29.23 22.25 41.23
C GLY A 19 -28.18 21.20 41.56
N SER A 20 -26.96 21.59 41.58
CA SER A 20 -26.14 21.90 42.76
C SER A 20 -25.22 20.78 43.29
N LEU A 21 -23.94 21.09 43.24
CA LEU A 21 -22.88 20.89 44.26
C LEU A 21 -22.42 19.43 44.57
N ALA A 22 -21.18 19.05 44.70
CA ALA A 22 -19.96 19.71 45.16
C ALA A 22 -18.74 18.77 45.10
N ARG A 23 -17.58 19.38 44.86
CA ARG A 23 -16.29 19.24 45.57
C ARG A 23 -15.47 17.93 45.53
N ALA A 24 -14.25 18.14 45.08
CA ALA A 24 -12.98 17.45 45.27
C ALA A 24 -12.62 17.24 46.80
N PRO A 25 -11.53 16.53 47.17
CA PRO A 25 -10.15 16.98 46.93
C PRO A 25 -9.02 15.92 46.81
N LEU A 26 -7.92 16.29 46.12
CA LEU A 26 -6.49 16.31 46.46
C LEU A 26 -5.90 15.30 47.48
N ARG A 27 -4.75 14.67 47.11
CA ARG A 27 -3.41 14.68 47.74
C ARG A 27 -2.50 13.70 47.00
N SER A 28 -1.38 14.16 46.40
CA SER A 28 0.00 14.42 46.90
C SER A 28 0.69 13.16 47.45
N ALA A 29 1.86 12.75 47.10
CA ALA A 29 3.15 13.36 47.02
C ALA A 29 4.28 12.29 46.92
N ARG A 30 5.38 12.70 46.32
CA ARG A 30 6.80 12.40 46.69
C ARG A 30 7.34 10.98 46.51
N ALA A 31 8.52 10.77 46.07
CA ALA A 31 9.75 11.44 45.66
C ALA A 31 10.89 10.42 45.73
N SER A 32 11.90 10.66 44.91
CA SER A 32 13.32 10.48 45.17
C SER A 32 13.99 9.12 44.93
N GLY A 33 15.09 9.21 44.19
CA GLY A 33 16.22 8.28 44.22
C GLY A 33 17.18 8.43 43.04
N LEU A 34 18.22 9.22 43.25
CA LEU A 34 19.38 9.51 42.38
C LEU A 34 20.33 8.31 42.21
N ALA A 35 20.81 8.13 40.94
CA ALA A 35 22.17 8.00 40.39
C ALA A 35 23.20 7.00 41.06
N PRO A 36 24.41 6.67 40.52
CA PRO A 36 25.11 7.25 39.36
C PRO A 36 25.82 6.26 38.39
N MET A 37 26.20 6.77 37.20
CA MET A 37 27.50 6.78 36.50
C MET A 37 28.42 5.56 36.47
N ASP A 38 28.85 5.21 35.27
CA ASP A 38 30.16 4.99 34.65
C ASP A 38 30.02 3.86 33.60
N GLY A 39 30.36 4.04 32.36
CA GLY A 39 31.58 4.47 31.74
C GLY A 39 31.92 3.50 30.62
N LEU A 40 32.22 3.98 29.47
CA LEU A 40 33.23 3.57 28.49
C LEU A 40 32.75 3.50 27.05
N LEU A 41 33.45 4.32 26.29
CA LEU A 41 33.49 4.50 24.83
C LEU A 41 33.77 3.19 24.07
N SER A 42 32.99 2.92 23.04
CA SER A 42 33.53 2.31 21.83
C SER A 42 32.79 2.84 20.60
N SER A 43 33.57 3.38 19.70
CA SER A 43 33.22 3.90 18.39
C SER A 43 32.94 2.75 17.43
N GLU A 44 31.68 2.54 17.04
CA GLU A 44 31.34 1.88 15.79
C GLU A 44 30.06 2.52 15.24
N ALA A 45 30.13 2.94 13.99
CA ALA A 45 29.03 3.51 13.26
C ALA A 45 27.91 2.46 13.08
N PRO A 46 26.63 2.79 13.32
CA PRO A 46 25.56 1.85 13.08
C PRO A 46 25.36 1.65 11.58
N ALA A 47 25.40 0.40 11.16
CA ALA A 47 24.97 -0.07 9.85
C ALA A 47 23.51 0.32 9.63
N PHE A 48 23.22 0.77 8.42
CA PHE A 48 21.89 1.09 7.93
C PHE A 48 21.07 -0.20 7.87
N GLU A 49 20.13 -0.41 8.82
CA GLU A 49 19.13 -1.44 8.69
C GLU A 49 18.01 -0.95 7.74
N PRO A 50 17.62 -1.75 6.74
CA PRO A 50 16.48 -1.42 5.89
C PRO A 50 15.21 -1.51 6.75
N VAL A 51 14.41 -0.46 6.72
CA VAL A 51 13.06 -0.46 7.31
C VAL A 51 12.18 -1.36 6.45
N ASP A 52 11.95 -2.58 6.93
CA ASP A 52 10.95 -3.49 6.37
C ASP A 52 9.58 -2.80 6.40
N GLY A 53 8.97 -2.65 5.22
CA GLY A 53 7.63 -2.09 5.04
C GLY A 53 6.49 -2.98 5.58
N ALA A 54 6.76 -3.80 6.60
CA ALA A 54 5.85 -4.80 7.15
C ALA A 54 5.27 -4.47 8.54
N ASP A 55 5.63 -3.33 9.14
CA ASP A 55 5.07 -2.93 10.44
C ASP A 55 3.93 -1.91 10.29
N LEU A 56 2.82 -2.35 9.69
CA LEU A 56 1.50 -1.76 9.96
C LEU A 56 0.88 -2.49 11.14
N PRO A 57 0.36 -1.77 12.16
CA PRO A 57 -0.06 -2.35 13.43
C PRO A 57 -1.47 -2.94 13.35
N TYR A 58 -1.62 -4.12 12.78
CA TYR A 58 -2.82 -4.94 12.99
C TYR A 58 -2.47 -6.18 13.82
N ARG A 59 -2.18 -6.00 15.10
CA ARG A 59 -2.34 -7.04 16.11
C ARG A 59 -3.78 -7.00 16.57
N PHE A 60 -4.57 -7.95 16.14
CA PHE A 60 -5.87 -8.20 16.75
C PHE A 60 -5.66 -8.89 18.09
N GLU A 61 -6.17 -8.30 19.17
CA GLU A 61 -6.29 -8.95 20.47
C GLU A 61 -7.25 -10.16 20.35
N PRO A 62 -7.03 -11.23 21.15
CA PRO A 62 -7.94 -12.40 21.14
C PRO A 62 -9.42 -12.07 21.35
N ALA A 63 -9.71 -10.97 22.03
CA ALA A 63 -11.07 -10.44 22.23
C ALA A 63 -11.73 -9.89 20.94
N GLU A 64 -10.94 -9.48 19.92
CA GLU A 64 -11.46 -9.07 18.61
C GLU A 64 -11.85 -10.28 17.75
N LEU A 65 -11.12 -11.39 17.88
CA LEU A 65 -11.46 -12.63 17.21
C LEU A 65 -12.85 -13.14 17.61
N GLY A 66 -13.19 -13.04 18.90
CA GLY A 66 -14.51 -13.39 19.44
C GLY A 66 -15.64 -12.50 18.95
N ARG A 67 -15.38 -11.18 18.82
CA ARG A 67 -16.36 -10.23 18.28
C ARG A 67 -16.61 -10.41 16.79
N LEU A 68 -15.58 -10.73 16.02
CA LEU A 68 -15.69 -10.96 14.58
C LEU A 68 -16.47 -12.23 14.23
N LEU A 69 -16.45 -13.24 15.10
CA LEU A 69 -17.16 -14.52 14.88
C LEU A 69 -18.56 -14.58 15.52
N GLY A 70 -18.94 -13.57 16.31
CA GLY A 70 -20.29 -13.44 16.87
C GLY A 70 -20.67 -14.46 17.96
N GLN A 71 -19.77 -15.36 18.38
CA GLN A 71 -20.04 -16.39 19.37
C GLN A 71 -18.76 -16.89 20.03
N VAL A 72 -18.11 -16.16 20.91
CA VAL A 72 -17.14 -16.74 21.87
C VAL A 72 -17.05 -15.84 23.10
N ASP A 73 -17.28 -16.41 24.28
CA ASP A 73 -17.05 -15.75 25.56
C ASP A 73 -15.53 -15.53 25.76
N PRO A 74 -15.04 -14.28 25.95
CA PRO A 74 -13.62 -13.97 26.02
C PRO A 74 -12.93 -14.49 27.30
N ASN A 75 -13.65 -15.07 28.24
CA ASN A 75 -13.12 -15.52 29.53
C ASN A 75 -12.75 -17.01 29.61
N HIS A 76 -12.78 -17.75 28.51
CA HIS A 76 -12.50 -19.19 28.51
C HIS A 76 -11.41 -19.55 27.48
N VAL A 77 -10.17 -19.07 27.71
CA VAL A 77 -8.99 -19.58 27.01
C VAL A 77 -7.89 -19.89 28.04
N ASP A 78 -7.86 -21.11 28.52
CA ASP A 78 -6.72 -21.67 29.23
C ASP A 78 -5.60 -22.00 28.25
N VAL A 79 -4.49 -21.26 28.33
CA VAL A 79 -3.29 -21.49 27.52
C VAL A 79 -2.47 -22.59 28.14
N ALA A 80 -2.70 -23.82 27.73
CA ALA A 80 -1.81 -24.95 28.04
C ALA A 80 -0.56 -24.88 27.14
N ARG A 81 0.59 -24.59 27.77
CA ARG A 81 1.92 -24.72 27.14
C ARG A 81 2.21 -26.21 26.92
N SER A 82 2.34 -26.64 25.69
CA SER A 82 2.92 -27.95 25.35
C SER A 82 4.28 -27.79 24.65
N ALA A 83 5.24 -28.58 25.14
CA ALA A 83 6.64 -28.64 24.76
C ALA A 83 6.87 -29.19 23.33
N PRO A 84 8.05 -29.00 22.71
CA PRO A 84 8.31 -29.37 21.33
C PRO A 84 8.56 -30.86 21.15
N CYS A 85 7.85 -31.49 20.22
CA CYS A 85 8.15 -32.84 19.73
C CYS A 85 9.27 -32.80 18.71
N GLY A 86 10.40 -33.46 19.05
CA GLY A 86 11.52 -33.70 18.15
C GLY A 86 11.23 -34.79 17.13
N TYR A 87 11.67 -34.57 15.88
CA TYR A 87 11.78 -35.61 14.86
C TYR A 87 13.21 -36.18 14.81
N PRO A 88 13.38 -37.50 14.56
CA PRO A 88 14.70 -38.10 14.42
C PRO A 88 15.30 -37.85 13.03
N PRO A 89 16.64 -37.82 12.89
CA PRO A 89 17.30 -37.56 11.62
C PRO A 89 17.39 -38.81 10.75
N GLY A 90 16.90 -38.72 9.52
CA GLY A 90 17.12 -39.71 8.47
C GLY A 90 18.25 -39.31 7.54
N THR A 91 19.20 -40.21 7.34
CA THR A 91 20.41 -40.08 6.51
C THR A 91 20.15 -39.86 5.04
N PRO A 92 21.01 -39.12 4.30
CA PRO A 92 20.88 -38.92 2.86
C PRO A 92 21.51 -40.08 2.08
N GLN A 93 20.74 -40.66 1.15
CA GLN A 93 21.27 -41.54 0.13
C GLN A 93 21.68 -40.74 -1.11
N ALA A 94 22.93 -40.89 -1.50
CA ALA A 94 23.54 -40.41 -2.71
C ALA A 94 22.90 -41.05 -3.95
N TYR A 95 22.56 -40.25 -4.97
CA TYR A 95 22.32 -40.71 -6.32
C TYR A 95 23.46 -40.29 -7.26
N ASP A 96 23.98 -41.32 -7.89
CA ASP A 96 25.15 -41.39 -8.77
C ASP A 96 24.88 -40.68 -10.11
N ARG A 97 25.93 -40.02 -10.59
CA ARG A 97 26.03 -39.49 -11.97
C ARG A 97 26.56 -40.56 -12.91
N SER A 98 25.86 -40.80 -13.99
CA SER A 98 26.46 -41.01 -15.31
C SER A 98 25.52 -41.81 -16.22
N VAL A 99 25.00 -41.23 -17.26
CA VAL A 99 24.87 -41.88 -18.56
C VAL A 99 24.93 -40.81 -19.66
N VAL A 100 26.01 -40.89 -20.42
CA VAL A 100 26.23 -40.26 -21.70
C VAL A 100 25.57 -41.14 -22.76
N VAL A 101 24.74 -40.59 -23.65
CA VAL A 101 24.46 -41.26 -24.95
C VAL A 101 24.49 -40.25 -26.08
N SER A 102 25.33 -40.61 -27.02
CA SER A 102 25.72 -39.94 -28.24
C SER A 102 24.64 -39.88 -29.33
N ALA A 103 24.86 -38.94 -30.24
CA ALA A 103 24.13 -38.65 -31.47
C ALA A 103 24.18 -39.75 -32.53
N SER A 104 23.12 -39.85 -33.34
CA SER A 104 23.23 -40.22 -34.75
C SER A 104 22.01 -39.75 -35.56
N SER A 105 22.28 -39.01 -36.63
CA SER A 105 21.39 -38.71 -37.78
C SER A 105 21.66 -39.74 -38.88
N PRO A 106 21.08 -39.71 -40.12
CA PRO A 106 19.85 -39.11 -40.67
C PRO A 106 19.11 -40.02 -41.68
N GLY A 107 18.02 -39.50 -42.27
CA GLY A 107 17.57 -39.92 -43.59
C GLY A 107 16.07 -39.80 -43.87
N PRO A 108 15.61 -39.79 -45.15
CA PRO A 108 14.99 -38.59 -45.70
C PRO A 108 13.54 -38.77 -46.21
N GLY A 109 12.87 -37.63 -46.41
CA GLY A 109 11.92 -37.47 -47.50
C GLY A 109 10.43 -37.69 -47.24
N LEU A 110 9.66 -36.62 -47.33
CA LEU A 110 8.45 -36.51 -48.15
C LEU A 110 7.97 -35.04 -48.22
N LEU A 111 7.63 -34.62 -49.44
CA LEU A 111 7.29 -33.27 -49.86
C LEU A 111 5.83 -32.87 -49.55
N PRO A 112 5.39 -31.62 -49.83
CA PRO A 112 4.46 -30.88 -48.98
C PRO A 112 3.03 -30.80 -49.53
N LEU A 113 2.05 -30.57 -48.66
CA LEU A 113 0.69 -30.15 -49.03
C LEU A 113 0.39 -28.79 -48.46
N GLY A 114 0.19 -27.86 -49.36
CA GLY A 114 -0.62 -26.65 -49.42
C GLY A 114 -0.84 -25.82 -48.15
N SER A 115 -0.12 -24.72 -48.07
CA SER A 115 -0.34 -23.61 -47.16
C SER A 115 -1.51 -22.73 -47.58
N LEU A 116 -2.52 -22.63 -46.73
CA LEU A 116 -3.44 -21.50 -46.76
C LEU A 116 -2.88 -20.43 -45.76
N PRO A 117 -2.91 -19.15 -46.12
CA PRO A 117 -2.37 -18.11 -45.26
C PRO A 117 -3.31 -17.85 -44.04
N LEU A 118 -2.74 -17.94 -42.84
CA LEU A 118 -3.35 -17.48 -41.62
C LEU A 118 -3.42 -15.94 -41.62
N PRO A 119 -4.47 -15.32 -41.08
CA PRO A 119 -4.56 -13.87 -41.00
C PRO A 119 -3.48 -13.34 -40.02
N PRO A 120 -3.02 -12.07 -40.20
CA PRO A 120 -1.95 -11.50 -39.40
C PRO A 120 -2.41 -11.36 -37.92
N GLN A 121 -1.67 -12.00 -37.02
CA GLN A 121 -1.82 -11.84 -35.58
C GLN A 121 -1.20 -10.49 -35.17
N HIS A 122 -1.99 -9.43 -35.15
CA HIS A 122 -1.60 -8.15 -34.60
C HIS A 122 -2.00 -8.08 -33.11
N GLY A 123 -1.01 -7.98 -32.23
CA GLY A 123 -1.22 -7.50 -30.87
C GLY A 123 -0.67 -8.30 -29.70
N VAL A 124 -0.20 -9.52 -29.89
CA VAL A 124 0.44 -10.31 -28.84
C VAL A 124 1.89 -10.56 -29.23
N GLN A 125 2.82 -9.86 -28.58
CA GLN A 125 4.24 -10.14 -28.74
C GLN A 125 4.69 -11.13 -27.66
N LEU A 126 5.11 -12.32 -28.09
CA LEU A 126 5.96 -13.20 -27.26
C LEU A 126 7.24 -12.41 -26.94
N LEU A 127 7.58 -12.29 -25.66
CA LEU A 127 8.86 -11.70 -25.26
C LEU A 127 10.01 -12.57 -25.81
N GLN A 128 10.50 -12.23 -27.01
CA GLN A 128 11.80 -12.67 -27.48
C GLN A 128 12.84 -11.78 -26.82
N THR A 129 13.85 -12.37 -26.20
CA THR A 129 14.94 -11.67 -25.52
C THR A 129 15.55 -10.60 -26.42
N PRO A 130 15.49 -9.30 -26.06
CA PRO A 130 16.19 -8.26 -26.79
C PRO A 130 17.71 -8.29 -26.48
N PRO A 131 18.56 -7.73 -27.34
CA PRO A 131 20.00 -7.70 -27.11
C PRO A 131 20.36 -6.87 -25.87
N ARG A 132 21.28 -7.43 -25.11
CA ARG A 132 21.81 -6.97 -23.82
C ARG A 132 22.31 -5.53 -23.87
N ALA A 133 21.60 -4.60 -23.23
CA ALA A 133 22.09 -3.25 -22.96
C ALA A 133 22.43 -3.13 -21.46
N THR A 134 23.71 -3.09 -21.15
CA THR A 134 24.22 -2.81 -19.80
C THR A 134 24.44 -1.31 -19.64
N LEU A 135 23.58 -0.61 -18.88
CA LEU A 135 23.83 0.76 -18.40
C LEU A 135 23.46 0.88 -16.91
N PRO A 136 24.19 1.68 -16.13
CA PRO A 136 23.93 1.87 -14.70
C PRO A 136 22.58 2.58 -14.48
N GLY A 137 21.77 2.06 -13.55
CA GLY A 137 20.37 2.43 -13.33
C GLY A 137 20.04 3.92 -13.09
N SER A 138 20.99 4.76 -12.65
CA SER A 138 20.71 6.16 -12.36
C SER A 138 20.65 7.09 -13.59
N ALA A 139 21.40 6.77 -14.66
CA ALA A 139 21.42 7.60 -15.88
C ALA A 139 20.20 7.34 -16.78
N MET A 140 19.61 6.13 -16.77
CA MET A 140 18.40 5.81 -17.52
C MET A 140 17.16 6.47 -16.91
N ALA A 141 17.05 6.54 -15.59
CA ALA A 141 15.89 7.12 -14.92
C ALA A 141 15.68 8.62 -15.22
N ALA A 142 16.76 9.37 -15.48
CA ALA A 142 16.70 10.79 -15.83
C ALA A 142 16.17 11.06 -17.25
N SER A 143 16.28 10.07 -18.17
CA SER A 143 15.88 10.20 -19.57
C SER A 143 14.43 9.72 -19.85
N VAL A 144 13.82 9.00 -18.90
CA VAL A 144 12.45 8.50 -19.07
C VAL A 144 11.46 9.65 -18.93
N GLN A 145 10.72 9.93 -19.99
CA GLN A 145 9.64 10.92 -19.95
C GLN A 145 8.59 10.52 -18.91
N LYS A 146 7.94 11.51 -18.30
CA LYS A 146 6.84 11.30 -17.38
C LYS A 146 5.61 10.76 -18.13
N PRO A 147 5.24 9.48 -17.99
CA PRO A 147 4.11 8.93 -18.74
C PRO A 147 2.77 9.54 -18.32
N GLN A 148 2.68 10.05 -17.08
CA GLN A 148 1.47 10.70 -16.57
C GLN A 148 1.07 11.96 -17.36
N HIS A 149 1.91 12.47 -18.23
CA HIS A 149 1.51 13.53 -19.18
C HIS A 149 0.43 13.05 -20.16
N LEU A 150 0.32 11.72 -20.40
CA LEU A 150 -0.70 11.12 -21.27
C LEU A 150 -2.11 11.19 -20.67
N TRP A 151 -2.21 11.33 -19.34
CA TRP A 151 -3.47 11.44 -18.60
C TRP A 151 -3.46 12.59 -17.59
N ARG A 152 -2.80 13.70 -17.97
CA ARG A 152 -2.63 14.88 -17.10
C ARG A 152 -3.95 15.45 -16.59
N ASP A 153 -5.02 15.32 -17.36
CA ASP A 153 -6.38 15.71 -17.01
C ASP A 153 -6.99 14.88 -15.86
N GLU A 154 -6.43 13.71 -15.59
CA GLU A 154 -6.84 12.84 -14.48
C GLU A 154 -5.99 13.02 -13.21
N ILE A 155 -4.89 13.80 -13.31
CA ILE A 155 -4.01 14.05 -12.16
C ILE A 155 -4.58 15.18 -11.31
N HIS A 156 -4.85 14.84 -10.06
CA HIS A 156 -5.41 15.78 -9.10
C HIS A 156 -4.57 15.81 -7.83
N ASN A 157 -3.56 16.70 -7.81
CA ASN A 157 -2.65 16.87 -6.67
C ASN A 157 -3.19 17.84 -5.60
N GLN A 158 -4.40 18.36 -5.76
CA GLN A 158 -5.04 19.25 -4.78
C GLN A 158 -5.71 18.44 -3.66
N ASP A 159 -5.87 19.06 -2.48
CA ASP A 159 -6.55 18.47 -1.33
C ASP A 159 -8.07 18.55 -1.50
N ARG A 160 -8.63 17.53 -2.15
CA ARG A 160 -10.07 17.35 -2.37
C ARG A 160 -10.43 15.87 -2.26
N PRO A 161 -11.70 15.53 -1.97
CA PRO A 161 -12.13 14.14 -1.96
C PRO A 161 -11.82 13.47 -3.29
N PHE A 162 -11.28 12.24 -3.23
CA PHE A 162 -11.09 11.41 -4.41
C PHE A 162 -12.46 10.98 -4.95
N VAL A 163 -12.70 11.21 -6.21
CA VAL A 163 -13.92 10.77 -6.90
C VAL A 163 -13.64 9.43 -7.58
N PRO A 164 -14.38 8.34 -7.27
CA PRO A 164 -14.23 7.04 -7.92
C PRO A 164 -14.30 7.15 -9.46
N LYS A 165 -13.31 6.56 -10.15
CA LYS A 165 -13.17 6.60 -11.62
C LYS A 165 -14.07 5.57 -12.35
N LEU A 166 -15.05 4.98 -11.68
CA LEU A 166 -15.90 3.93 -12.23
C LEU A 166 -16.87 4.52 -13.27
N ARG A 167 -16.88 3.99 -14.50
CA ARG A 167 -17.81 4.39 -15.58
C ARG A 167 -19.02 3.49 -15.67
N SER A 168 -18.81 2.19 -15.45
CA SER A 168 -19.87 1.16 -15.38
C SER A 168 -19.62 0.28 -14.16
N LYS A 169 -20.65 -0.33 -13.61
CA LYS A 169 -20.55 -1.21 -12.45
C LYS A 169 -20.96 -2.64 -12.85
N PRO A 170 -20.05 -3.44 -13.47
CA PRO A 170 -20.35 -4.83 -13.79
C PRO A 170 -20.55 -5.67 -12.51
N ASN A 171 -21.29 -6.77 -12.63
CA ASN A 171 -21.66 -7.67 -11.52
C ASN A 171 -22.37 -6.97 -10.35
N ALA A 172 -23.08 -5.88 -10.62
CA ALA A 172 -23.72 -5.05 -9.62
C ALA A 172 -24.93 -5.73 -8.97
N LEU A 173 -25.02 -5.70 -7.64
CA LEU A 173 -26.26 -5.98 -6.88
C LEU A 173 -27.10 -4.71 -6.74
N THR A 174 -26.44 -3.56 -6.67
CA THR A 174 -27.09 -2.26 -6.57
C THR A 174 -26.60 -1.34 -7.68
N PRO A 175 -27.42 -0.39 -8.18
CA PRO A 175 -26.99 0.61 -9.14
C PRO A 175 -25.75 1.37 -8.66
N PHE A 176 -24.96 1.86 -9.61
CA PHE A 176 -23.82 2.71 -9.28
C PHE A 176 -24.30 4.10 -8.84
N GLU A 177 -23.99 4.46 -7.62
CA GLU A 177 -24.23 5.78 -7.04
C GLU A 177 -22.99 6.28 -6.31
N LEU A 178 -22.64 7.55 -6.54
CA LEU A 178 -21.59 8.24 -5.78
C LEU A 178 -22.17 8.75 -4.47
N ARG A 179 -21.90 8.05 -3.37
CA ARG A 179 -22.34 8.44 -2.04
C ARG A 179 -21.18 9.10 -1.26
N LEU A 180 -21.34 10.39 -0.95
CA LEU A 180 -20.38 11.13 -0.13
C LEU A 180 -20.62 10.80 1.34
N GLU A 181 -19.55 10.43 2.03
CA GLU A 181 -19.50 10.17 3.48
C GLU A 181 -18.69 11.26 4.17
N HIS A 182 -18.98 11.50 5.42
CA HIS A 182 -18.30 12.52 6.25
C HIS A 182 -17.71 11.88 7.50
N ALA A 183 -16.56 12.41 7.96
CA ALA A 183 -16.00 12.02 9.23
C ALA A 183 -16.99 12.38 10.37
N PRO A 184 -17.12 11.53 11.40
CA PRO A 184 -17.90 11.88 12.58
C PRO A 184 -17.32 13.14 13.24
N PRO A 185 -18.15 13.94 13.95
CA PRO A 185 -17.67 15.06 14.74
C PRO A 185 -16.57 14.63 15.71
N THR A 186 -15.57 15.48 15.93
CA THR A 186 -14.28 15.17 16.56
C THR A 186 -14.32 14.73 18.04
N ASP A 187 -15.46 14.69 18.69
CA ASP A 187 -15.57 14.38 20.13
C ASP A 187 -15.43 12.87 20.44
N GLU A 188 -15.58 11.99 19.45
CA GLU A 188 -15.42 10.53 19.61
C GLU A 188 -14.13 9.97 18.98
N ALA A 189 -13.33 10.78 18.29
CA ALA A 189 -12.15 10.33 17.53
C ALA A 189 -10.89 10.12 18.38
N SER A 190 -11.00 10.08 19.71
CA SER A 190 -9.86 10.11 20.64
C SER A 190 -9.06 8.81 20.78
N SER A 191 -9.40 7.71 20.11
CA SER A 191 -8.75 6.42 20.41
C SER A 191 -8.07 5.68 19.25
N TYR A 192 -8.10 6.19 18.02
CA TYR A 192 -7.43 5.53 16.89
C TYR A 192 -6.29 6.38 16.35
N HIS A 193 -5.09 6.12 16.87
CA HIS A 193 -3.82 6.66 16.36
C HIS A 193 -3.42 5.97 15.04
N ASP A 194 -4.21 6.08 14.00
CA ASP A 194 -3.74 5.73 12.66
C ASP A 194 -3.50 7.00 11.85
N ALA A 195 -2.23 7.42 11.78
CA ALA A 195 -1.79 8.57 11.02
C ALA A 195 -2.08 8.42 9.51
N SER A 196 -2.27 7.19 9.02
CA SER A 196 -2.58 6.91 7.61
C SER A 196 -4.01 7.30 7.21
N HIS A 197 -4.90 7.54 8.19
CA HIS A 197 -6.31 7.87 7.98
C HIS A 197 -6.69 9.34 8.23
N ARG A 198 -5.73 10.24 8.37
CA ARG A 198 -5.99 11.70 8.34
C ARG A 198 -6.32 12.17 6.91
N GLY A 199 -7.33 11.51 6.31
CA GLY A 199 -7.88 11.89 5.02
C GLY A 199 -8.84 13.08 5.14
N ALA A 200 -9.32 13.54 3.97
CA ALA A 200 -10.31 14.61 3.87
C ALA A 200 -11.49 14.37 4.83
N ALA A 201 -12.07 15.45 5.36
CA ALA A 201 -13.26 15.41 6.21
C ALA A 201 -14.46 14.71 5.55
N SER A 202 -14.39 14.49 4.23
CA SER A 202 -15.38 13.77 3.44
C SER A 202 -14.70 12.89 2.39
N TRP A 203 -15.31 11.75 2.06
CA TRP A 203 -14.86 10.81 1.02
C TRP A 203 -16.06 10.13 0.38
N TYR A 204 -15.86 9.57 -0.82
CA TYR A 204 -16.88 8.75 -1.44
C TYR A 204 -16.82 7.31 -0.94
N ALA A 205 -17.99 6.72 -0.64
CA ALA A 205 -18.10 5.31 -0.25
C ALA A 205 -17.57 4.40 -1.37
N ASN A 206 -17.13 3.20 -0.99
CA ASN A 206 -16.74 2.19 -1.96
C ASN A 206 -17.96 1.83 -2.83
N PRO A 207 -17.89 1.96 -4.17
CA PRO A 207 -19.01 1.65 -5.07
C PRO A 207 -19.52 0.21 -4.95
N TYR A 208 -18.67 -0.73 -4.52
CA TYR A 208 -19.01 -2.15 -4.35
C TYR A 208 -19.27 -2.53 -2.89
N ALA A 209 -19.60 -1.56 -2.03
CA ALA A 209 -19.85 -1.82 -0.61
C ALA A 209 -20.98 -2.83 -0.37
N ALA A 210 -22.06 -2.80 -1.17
CA ALA A 210 -23.18 -3.73 -1.08
C ALA A 210 -22.76 -5.16 -1.48
N GLU A 211 -22.07 -5.30 -2.61
CA GLU A 211 -21.57 -6.57 -3.13
C GLU A 211 -20.58 -7.22 -2.15
N LEU A 212 -19.70 -6.41 -1.54
CA LEU A 212 -18.74 -6.87 -0.54
C LEU A 212 -19.40 -7.22 0.81
N ALA A 213 -20.53 -6.59 1.14
CA ALA A 213 -21.30 -6.91 2.34
C ALA A 213 -22.04 -8.24 2.21
N ASP A 214 -22.56 -8.51 1.01
CA ASP A 214 -23.34 -9.73 0.68
C ASP A 214 -22.43 -10.89 0.25
N PHE A 215 -21.16 -10.63 -0.04
CA PHE A 215 -20.23 -11.65 -0.54
C PHE A 215 -20.04 -12.79 0.46
N ALA A 216 -20.36 -14.00 0.03
CA ALA A 216 -20.04 -15.24 0.70
C ALA A 216 -19.32 -16.19 -0.28
N PRO A 217 -18.17 -16.76 0.07
CA PRO A 217 -17.50 -17.72 -0.80
C PRO A 217 -18.36 -18.97 -0.98
N CYS A 218 -18.41 -19.48 -2.20
CA CYS A 218 -19.09 -20.74 -2.47
C CYS A 218 -18.25 -21.93 -1.94
N GLU A 219 -18.87 -23.11 -1.85
CA GLU A 219 -18.21 -24.31 -1.32
C GLU A 219 -16.91 -24.65 -2.07
N ALA A 220 -16.88 -24.52 -3.39
CA ALA A 220 -15.68 -24.75 -4.18
C ALA A 220 -14.53 -23.79 -3.83
N GLN A 221 -14.84 -22.56 -3.41
CA GLN A 221 -13.85 -21.57 -2.95
C GLN A 221 -13.36 -21.86 -1.52
N LEU A 222 -14.12 -22.56 -0.70
CA LEU A 222 -13.76 -22.96 0.66
C LEU A 222 -12.96 -24.26 0.70
N LEU A 223 -13.29 -25.22 -0.17
CA LEU A 223 -12.63 -26.52 -0.23
C LEU A 223 -11.21 -26.43 -0.77
N PRO A 224 -10.27 -27.23 -0.23
CA PRO A 224 -8.94 -27.35 -0.80
C PRO A 224 -9.04 -27.88 -2.24
N GLY A 225 -8.46 -27.18 -3.19
CA GLY A 225 -8.35 -27.64 -4.56
C GLY A 225 -7.32 -28.79 -4.73
N ALA A 226 -7.28 -29.36 -5.94
CA ALA A 226 -6.29 -30.38 -6.29
C ALA A 226 -4.86 -29.82 -6.14
N ASP A 227 -3.93 -30.68 -5.69
CA ASP A 227 -2.52 -30.34 -5.60
C ASP A 227 -1.91 -30.34 -7.01
N ARG A 228 -1.73 -29.15 -7.54
CA ARG A 228 -1.06 -28.94 -8.82
C ARG A 228 0.17 -28.08 -8.57
N PRO A 229 1.39 -28.66 -8.58
CA PRO A 229 2.60 -27.88 -8.42
C PRO A 229 2.70 -26.82 -9.51
N PRO A 230 3.30 -25.65 -9.21
CA PRO A 230 3.46 -24.59 -10.20
C PRO A 230 4.38 -25.09 -11.33
N ARG A 231 4.12 -24.64 -12.53
CA ARG A 231 5.07 -24.86 -13.65
C ARG A 231 6.37 -24.11 -13.36
N PRO A 232 7.51 -24.59 -13.84
CA PRO A 232 8.73 -23.81 -13.75
C PRO A 232 8.58 -22.46 -14.49
N LEU A 233 9.00 -21.36 -13.86
CA LEU A 233 8.87 -20.00 -14.40
C LEU A 233 9.44 -19.88 -15.81
N HIS A 234 10.59 -20.51 -16.07
CA HIS A 234 11.29 -20.45 -17.37
C HIS A 234 10.54 -21.17 -18.50
N SER A 235 9.64 -22.13 -18.20
CA SER A 235 8.85 -22.86 -19.18
C SER A 235 7.41 -22.34 -19.29
N THR A 236 7.01 -21.39 -18.46
CA THR A 236 5.68 -20.77 -18.51
C THR A 236 5.68 -19.61 -19.49
N VAL A 237 4.68 -19.58 -20.36
CA VAL A 237 4.50 -18.48 -21.32
C VAL A 237 4.24 -17.19 -20.56
N CYS A 238 4.96 -16.12 -20.94
CA CYS A 238 4.73 -14.79 -20.45
C CYS A 238 4.34 -13.87 -21.61
N MET A 239 3.20 -13.20 -21.49
CA MET A 239 2.68 -12.30 -22.51
C MET A 239 2.70 -10.85 -22.04
N TRP A 240 3.27 -9.97 -22.89
CA TRP A 240 3.18 -8.52 -22.72
C TRP A 240 1.87 -8.01 -23.32
N VAL A 241 1.08 -7.28 -22.51
CA VAL A 241 -0.23 -6.77 -22.89
C VAL A 241 -0.16 -5.24 -22.92
N GLY A 242 0.06 -4.67 -24.08
CA GLY A 242 0.20 -3.22 -24.28
C GLY A 242 -0.85 -2.60 -25.20
N THR A 243 -1.87 -3.37 -25.63
CA THR A 243 -2.95 -2.88 -26.50
C THR A 243 -4.32 -3.28 -25.96
N GLU A 244 -5.35 -2.50 -26.27
CA GLU A 244 -6.74 -2.79 -25.85
C GLU A 244 -7.22 -4.15 -26.39
N ALA A 245 -6.88 -4.48 -27.63
CA ALA A 245 -7.25 -5.76 -28.23
C ALA A 245 -6.63 -6.95 -27.46
N ALA A 246 -5.35 -6.86 -27.07
CA ALA A 246 -4.70 -7.87 -26.24
C ALA A 246 -5.31 -7.94 -24.83
N LEU A 247 -5.67 -6.79 -24.25
CA LEU A 247 -6.34 -6.72 -22.95
C LEU A 247 -7.71 -7.43 -23.00
N GLN A 248 -8.50 -7.22 -24.05
CA GLN A 248 -9.79 -7.90 -24.23
C GLN A 248 -9.62 -9.42 -24.36
N GLN A 249 -8.56 -9.90 -25.02
CA GLN A 249 -8.27 -11.34 -25.09
C GLN A 249 -7.94 -11.92 -23.71
N VAL A 250 -7.19 -11.17 -22.87
CA VAL A 250 -6.92 -11.56 -21.48
C VAL A 250 -8.22 -11.62 -20.68
N VAL A 251 -9.07 -10.59 -20.76
CA VAL A 251 -10.38 -10.55 -20.06
C VAL A 251 -11.24 -11.76 -20.47
N GLN A 252 -11.34 -12.03 -21.77
CA GLN A 252 -12.08 -13.20 -22.29
C GLN A 252 -11.55 -14.51 -21.71
N LYS A 253 -10.22 -14.65 -21.63
CA LYS A 253 -9.59 -15.84 -21.04
C LYS A 253 -9.91 -15.95 -19.54
N LEU A 254 -9.73 -14.87 -18.79
CA LEU A 254 -9.96 -14.85 -17.35
C LEU A 254 -11.44 -15.09 -16.99
N SER A 255 -12.38 -14.66 -17.82
CA SER A 255 -13.83 -14.87 -17.58
C SER A 255 -14.24 -16.35 -17.59
N GLY A 256 -13.43 -17.22 -18.20
CA GLY A 256 -13.62 -18.67 -18.21
C GLY A 256 -12.93 -19.42 -17.08
N LEU A 257 -12.28 -18.72 -16.15
CA LEU A 257 -11.52 -19.33 -15.06
C LEU A 257 -12.24 -19.16 -13.71
N ASP A 258 -11.94 -20.07 -12.77
CA ASP A 258 -12.44 -20.00 -11.38
C ASP A 258 -11.52 -19.14 -10.49
N GLU A 259 -10.27 -18.94 -10.90
CA GLU A 259 -9.26 -18.19 -10.14
C GLU A 259 -8.15 -17.63 -11.02
N PHE A 260 -7.57 -16.51 -10.61
CA PHE A 260 -6.30 -15.98 -11.13
C PHE A 260 -5.56 -15.22 -10.02
N ALA A 261 -4.22 -15.18 -10.13
CA ALA A 261 -3.38 -14.37 -9.25
C ALA A 261 -3.18 -12.98 -9.84
N VAL A 262 -3.03 -11.97 -8.99
CA VAL A 262 -2.83 -10.58 -9.42
C VAL A 262 -1.95 -9.82 -8.43
N ASP A 263 -1.10 -8.93 -8.99
CA ASP A 263 -0.36 -7.92 -8.26
C ASP A 263 -0.18 -6.66 -9.12
N ALA A 264 0.39 -5.60 -8.56
CA ALA A 264 0.58 -4.32 -9.24
C ALA A 264 1.85 -3.61 -8.79
N GLU A 265 2.64 -3.10 -9.76
CA GLU A 265 3.83 -2.31 -9.52
C GLU A 265 3.53 -0.82 -9.58
N GLN A 266 3.84 -0.12 -8.51
CA GLN A 266 3.68 1.32 -8.42
C GLN A 266 4.99 2.07 -8.68
N HIS A 267 4.91 3.17 -9.43
CA HIS A 267 5.99 4.15 -9.52
C HIS A 267 5.61 5.42 -8.76
N SER A 268 6.35 5.74 -7.68
CA SER A 268 6.05 6.87 -6.79
C SER A 268 7.13 7.96 -6.80
N TYR A 269 8.36 7.66 -7.27
CA TYR A 269 9.48 8.60 -7.12
C TYR A 269 9.37 9.83 -8.04
N ARG A 270 8.81 9.68 -9.25
CA ARG A 270 8.65 10.76 -10.24
C ARG A 270 7.19 11.15 -10.45
N SER A 271 6.40 11.08 -9.40
CA SER A 271 5.02 11.55 -9.33
C SER A 271 4.66 11.91 -7.89
N TYR A 272 3.84 12.92 -7.70
CA TYR A 272 3.43 13.38 -6.36
C TYR A 272 2.63 12.29 -5.61
N ARG A 273 1.69 11.66 -6.28
CA ARG A 273 0.85 10.61 -5.68
C ARG A 273 1.23 9.20 -6.10
N GLY A 274 2.17 9.07 -7.04
CA GLY A 274 2.48 7.80 -7.68
C GLY A 274 1.39 7.34 -8.64
N PHE A 275 1.66 6.30 -9.38
CA PHE A 275 0.72 5.64 -10.28
C PHE A 275 1.13 4.19 -10.51
N ILE A 276 0.17 3.33 -10.86
CA ILE A 276 0.45 1.95 -11.26
C ILE A 276 1.12 1.98 -12.65
N ALA A 277 2.29 1.36 -12.73
CA ALA A 277 3.05 1.24 -13.98
C ALA A 277 2.86 -0.11 -14.66
N LEU A 278 2.56 -1.16 -13.89
CA LEU A 278 2.36 -2.53 -14.37
C LEU A 278 1.29 -3.23 -13.52
N VAL A 279 0.48 -4.08 -14.15
CA VAL A 279 -0.37 -5.04 -13.45
C VAL A 279 0.03 -6.43 -13.92
N GLN A 280 0.33 -7.31 -12.98
CA GLN A 280 0.67 -8.70 -13.23
C GLN A 280 -0.54 -9.59 -12.98
N ILE A 281 -0.81 -10.50 -13.90
CA ILE A 281 -1.82 -11.55 -13.72
C ILE A 281 -1.21 -12.88 -14.08
N SER A 282 -1.37 -13.88 -13.22
CA SER A 282 -0.97 -15.26 -13.52
C SER A 282 -2.16 -16.20 -13.43
N THR A 283 -2.24 -17.07 -14.43
CA THR A 283 -3.09 -18.26 -14.42
C THR A 283 -2.23 -19.47 -14.08
N ARG A 284 -2.80 -20.68 -14.12
CA ARG A 284 -2.01 -21.88 -13.91
C ARG A 284 -1.06 -22.20 -15.06
N ASP A 285 -1.27 -21.60 -16.22
CA ASP A 285 -0.59 -21.97 -17.47
C ASP A 285 0.22 -20.82 -18.07
N GLU A 286 -0.10 -19.58 -17.75
CA GLU A 286 0.45 -18.38 -18.39
C GLU A 286 0.52 -17.20 -17.43
N ASP A 287 1.50 -16.33 -17.65
CA ASP A 287 1.67 -15.05 -16.98
C ASP A 287 1.39 -13.90 -17.96
N PHE A 288 0.73 -12.86 -17.48
CA PHE A 288 0.41 -11.64 -18.24
C PHE A 288 1.04 -10.44 -17.54
N LEU A 289 1.83 -9.67 -18.27
CA LEU A 289 2.36 -8.38 -17.84
C LEU A 289 1.62 -7.28 -18.59
N ILE A 290 0.70 -6.60 -17.90
CA ILE A 290 -0.22 -5.63 -18.50
C ILE A 290 0.34 -4.23 -18.31
N ASP A 291 0.66 -3.55 -19.40
CA ASP A 291 1.21 -2.19 -19.38
C ASP A 291 0.17 -1.17 -18.93
N ALA A 292 0.17 -0.88 -17.63
CA ALA A 292 -0.76 0.09 -17.05
C ALA A 292 -0.49 1.54 -17.51
N ILE A 293 0.69 1.82 -18.04
CA ILE A 293 1.00 3.13 -18.64
C ILE A 293 0.28 3.26 -19.99
N ALA A 294 0.43 2.27 -20.87
CA ALA A 294 -0.18 2.29 -22.19
C ALA A 294 -1.71 2.18 -22.13
N LEU A 295 -2.24 1.42 -21.16
CA LEU A 295 -3.66 1.07 -21.04
C LEU A 295 -4.38 1.82 -19.91
N HIS A 296 -3.80 2.91 -19.39
CA HIS A 296 -4.29 3.61 -18.20
C HIS A 296 -5.80 3.91 -18.24
N ARG A 297 -6.32 4.38 -19.37
CA ARG A 297 -7.72 4.82 -19.52
C ARG A 297 -8.72 3.69 -19.78
N SER A 298 -8.28 2.57 -20.34
CA SER A 298 -9.15 1.46 -20.77
C SER A 298 -9.12 0.27 -19.82
N MET A 299 -8.06 0.13 -19.02
CA MET A 299 -7.84 -1.05 -18.18
C MET A 299 -8.95 -1.25 -17.14
N GLY A 300 -9.39 -0.18 -16.47
CA GLY A 300 -10.40 -0.28 -15.42
C GLY A 300 -11.74 -0.81 -15.92
N GLU A 301 -12.21 -0.30 -17.05
CA GLU A 301 -13.47 -0.75 -17.66
C GLU A 301 -13.39 -2.23 -18.08
N ALA A 302 -12.28 -2.62 -18.71
CA ALA A 302 -12.10 -3.99 -19.17
C ALA A 302 -11.93 -5.00 -18.02
N LEU A 303 -11.07 -4.71 -17.03
CA LEU A 303 -10.77 -5.66 -15.96
C LEU A 303 -11.86 -5.77 -14.91
N ASN A 304 -12.68 -4.74 -14.69
CA ASN A 304 -13.76 -4.81 -13.70
C ASN A 304 -14.76 -5.94 -13.98
N GLU A 305 -14.94 -6.38 -15.23
CA GLU A 305 -15.79 -7.52 -15.56
C GLU A 305 -15.39 -8.80 -14.80
N VAL A 306 -14.08 -9.05 -14.69
CA VAL A 306 -13.53 -10.24 -14.03
C VAL A 306 -13.11 -9.99 -12.59
N PHE A 307 -12.66 -8.78 -12.26
CA PHE A 307 -12.22 -8.43 -10.90
C PHE A 307 -13.38 -8.31 -9.91
N THR A 308 -14.53 -7.88 -10.37
CA THR A 308 -15.73 -7.73 -9.53
C THR A 308 -16.65 -8.96 -9.57
N ASN A 309 -16.33 -9.97 -10.41
CA ASN A 309 -17.12 -11.20 -10.46
C ASN A 309 -16.87 -12.05 -9.19
N PRO A 310 -17.89 -12.27 -8.32
CA PRO A 310 -17.73 -12.98 -7.07
C PRO A 310 -17.42 -14.48 -7.24
N ARG A 311 -17.69 -15.04 -8.41
CA ARG A 311 -17.41 -16.45 -8.72
C ARG A 311 -15.96 -16.72 -9.06
N ILE A 312 -15.23 -15.70 -9.49
CA ILE A 312 -13.81 -15.81 -9.83
C ILE A 312 -12.99 -15.37 -8.61
N THR A 313 -12.13 -16.23 -8.10
CA THR A 313 -11.23 -15.91 -7.00
C THR A 313 -10.05 -15.08 -7.52
N LYS A 314 -9.84 -13.90 -6.96
CA LYS A 314 -8.62 -13.11 -7.14
C LYS A 314 -7.69 -13.45 -5.99
N VAL A 315 -6.49 -13.95 -6.31
CA VAL A 315 -5.48 -14.31 -5.31
C VAL A 315 -4.39 -13.24 -5.30
N MET A 316 -4.19 -12.62 -4.14
CA MET A 316 -3.14 -11.62 -3.92
C MET A 316 -2.35 -11.96 -2.65
N HIS A 317 -1.25 -11.25 -2.43
CA HIS A 317 -0.47 -11.33 -1.20
C HIS A 317 -0.26 -9.94 -0.60
N GLY A 318 -0.83 -9.67 0.59
CA GLY A 318 -0.72 -8.37 1.24
C GLY A 318 -1.36 -7.26 0.40
N ALA A 319 -2.60 -7.44 0.01
CA ALA A 319 -3.30 -6.64 -1.00
C ALA A 319 -3.64 -5.20 -0.57
N ASP A 320 -3.41 -4.80 0.68
CA ASP A 320 -3.83 -3.53 1.26
C ASP A 320 -3.49 -2.32 0.37
N ALA A 321 -2.22 -2.18 0.00
CA ALA A 321 -1.74 -1.07 -0.81
C ALA A 321 -2.19 -1.18 -2.27
N ALA A 322 -2.08 -2.37 -2.87
CA ALA A 322 -2.42 -2.59 -4.27
C ALA A 322 -3.90 -2.31 -4.54
N LEU A 323 -4.82 -2.68 -3.64
CA LEU A 323 -6.25 -2.37 -3.74
C LEU A 323 -6.51 -0.86 -3.77
N GLN A 324 -5.80 -0.09 -2.95
CA GLN A 324 -5.91 1.37 -2.94
C GLN A 324 -5.39 2.00 -4.24
N TRP A 325 -4.28 1.49 -4.78
CA TRP A 325 -3.73 1.97 -6.04
C TRP A 325 -4.63 1.60 -7.23
N LEU A 326 -5.18 0.38 -7.26
CA LEU A 326 -6.11 -0.07 -8.29
C LEU A 326 -7.36 0.83 -8.34
N GLN A 327 -7.93 1.19 -7.19
CA GLN A 327 -9.07 2.11 -7.10
C GLN A 327 -8.71 3.52 -7.60
N ARG A 328 -7.56 4.06 -7.11
CA ARG A 328 -7.14 5.44 -7.40
C ARG A 328 -6.79 5.64 -8.87
N ASP A 329 -5.97 4.74 -9.41
CA ASP A 329 -5.36 4.97 -10.71
C ASP A 329 -6.24 4.46 -11.85
N LEU A 330 -6.79 3.27 -11.67
CA LEU A 330 -7.45 2.53 -12.73
C LEU A 330 -8.97 2.37 -12.53
N GLY A 331 -9.50 2.77 -11.36
CA GLY A 331 -10.92 2.55 -11.05
C GLY A 331 -11.29 1.07 -10.97
N ILE A 332 -10.33 0.20 -10.63
CA ILE A 332 -10.54 -1.25 -10.49
C ILE A 332 -10.94 -1.56 -9.05
N TYR A 333 -12.01 -2.33 -8.90
CA TYR A 333 -12.52 -2.84 -7.62
C TYR A 333 -12.45 -4.36 -7.60
N VAL A 334 -12.33 -4.95 -6.43
CA VAL A 334 -12.17 -6.39 -6.27
C VAL A 334 -13.28 -6.95 -5.39
N VAL A 335 -13.99 -7.96 -5.89
CA VAL A 335 -14.93 -8.78 -5.12
C VAL A 335 -14.47 -10.23 -5.24
N GLY A 336 -14.46 -11.00 -4.15
CA GLY A 336 -13.96 -12.36 -4.17
C GLY A 336 -12.43 -12.42 -4.14
N LEU A 337 -11.81 -11.64 -3.25
CA LEU A 337 -10.38 -11.68 -2.94
C LEU A 337 -10.06 -12.80 -1.96
N PHE A 338 -8.98 -13.53 -2.22
CA PHE A 338 -8.29 -14.35 -1.23
C PHE A 338 -6.87 -13.80 -1.05
N ASP A 339 -6.59 -13.21 0.12
CA ASP A 339 -5.27 -12.70 0.46
C ASP A 339 -4.43 -13.77 1.17
N THR A 340 -3.36 -14.21 0.52
CA THR A 340 -2.46 -15.24 1.06
C THR A 340 -1.65 -14.74 2.26
N GLY A 341 -1.45 -13.43 2.43
CA GLY A 341 -0.86 -12.82 3.61
C GLY A 341 -1.78 -12.95 4.84
N GLN A 342 -3.10 -12.81 4.66
CA GLN A 342 -4.07 -13.08 5.73
C GLN A 342 -4.09 -14.57 6.12
N ALA A 343 -3.97 -15.47 5.15
CA ALA A 343 -3.85 -16.89 5.40
C ALA A 343 -2.56 -17.25 6.15
N ALA A 344 -1.42 -16.67 5.75
CA ALA A 344 -0.13 -16.86 6.42
C ALA A 344 -0.16 -16.40 7.88
N ARG A 345 -0.82 -15.26 8.17
CA ARG A 345 -1.02 -14.77 9.55
C ARG A 345 -1.89 -15.70 10.37
N LEU A 346 -2.96 -16.23 9.78
CA LEU A 346 -3.88 -17.12 10.49
C LEU A 346 -3.26 -18.50 10.79
N LEU A 347 -2.36 -18.96 9.90
CA LEU A 347 -1.56 -20.18 10.09
C LEU A 347 -0.32 -19.94 10.97
N GLU A 348 -0.10 -18.71 11.44
CA GLU A 348 1.04 -18.32 12.28
C GLU A 348 2.39 -18.71 11.67
N LEU A 349 2.56 -18.50 10.35
CA LEU A 349 3.83 -18.78 9.69
C LEU A 349 4.94 -17.91 10.31
N PRO A 350 6.20 -18.39 10.34
CA PRO A 350 7.32 -17.65 10.95
C PRO A 350 7.57 -16.25 10.33
N SER A 351 7.18 -16.05 9.08
CA SER A 351 7.20 -14.76 8.39
C SER A 351 6.03 -14.65 7.42
N TYR A 352 5.51 -13.43 7.24
CA TYR A 352 4.36 -13.13 6.39
C TYR A 352 4.77 -12.50 5.05
N THR A 353 6.07 -12.49 4.74
CA THR A 353 6.57 -11.98 3.46
C THR A 353 6.23 -12.93 2.32
N LEU A 354 6.04 -12.39 1.11
CA LEU A 354 5.76 -13.17 -0.10
C LEU A 354 6.85 -14.25 -0.32
N ALA A 355 8.13 -13.88 -0.20
CA ALA A 355 9.25 -14.81 -0.38
C ALA A 355 9.18 -16.00 0.60
N HIS A 356 8.90 -15.74 1.87
CA HIS A 356 8.77 -16.79 2.86
C HIS A 356 7.57 -17.71 2.57
N MET A 357 6.44 -17.12 2.21
CA MET A 357 5.22 -17.86 1.87
C MET A 357 5.43 -18.75 0.64
N ILE A 358 6.08 -18.25 -0.42
CA ILE A 358 6.43 -19.03 -1.61
C ILE A 358 7.42 -20.16 -1.24
N LYS A 359 8.44 -19.86 -0.43
CA LYS A 359 9.37 -20.89 0.07
C LYS A 359 8.65 -21.98 0.84
N HIS A 360 7.74 -21.60 1.74
CA HIS A 360 6.97 -22.54 2.55
C HIS A 360 6.06 -23.43 1.70
N THR A 361 5.35 -22.84 0.72
CA THR A 361 4.31 -23.55 -0.04
C THR A 361 4.82 -24.24 -1.29
N CYS A 362 5.82 -23.66 -1.96
CA CYS A 362 6.33 -24.14 -3.26
C CYS A 362 7.76 -24.69 -3.17
N GLY A 363 8.48 -24.47 -2.06
CA GLY A 363 9.90 -24.85 -1.93
C GLY A 363 10.86 -24.04 -2.78
N VAL A 364 10.39 -22.93 -3.39
CA VAL A 364 11.15 -22.07 -4.32
C VAL A 364 11.70 -20.87 -3.57
N ASP A 365 12.98 -20.57 -3.77
CA ASP A 365 13.56 -19.31 -3.31
C ASP A 365 13.34 -18.24 -4.40
N VAL A 366 12.58 -17.20 -4.08
CA VAL A 366 12.39 -16.04 -4.92
C VAL A 366 13.16 -14.85 -4.35
N GLU A 367 13.85 -14.13 -5.23
CA GLU A 367 14.55 -12.92 -4.84
C GLU A 367 13.56 -11.73 -4.84
N VAL A 368 12.66 -11.68 -3.87
CA VAL A 368 11.84 -10.46 -3.63
C VAL A 368 12.78 -9.44 -3.00
N GLY A 369 13.45 -8.65 -3.83
CA GLY A 369 14.47 -7.73 -3.36
C GLY A 369 13.93 -6.32 -3.12
N ALA A 370 14.35 -5.67 -2.03
CA ALA A 370 14.16 -4.23 -1.80
C ALA A 370 14.65 -3.37 -3.00
N LYS A 371 15.54 -3.90 -3.84
CA LYS A 371 16.01 -3.26 -5.08
C LYS A 371 14.88 -3.06 -6.10
N ASN A 372 13.95 -4.00 -6.20
CA ASN A 372 12.87 -3.96 -7.19
C ASN A 372 11.76 -2.99 -6.78
N GLN A 373 11.55 -2.79 -5.46
CA GLN A 373 10.61 -1.78 -4.95
C GLN A 373 11.04 -0.34 -5.31
N LEU A 374 12.36 -0.10 -5.48
CA LEU A 374 12.93 1.19 -5.88
C LEU A 374 13.21 1.26 -7.39
N ALA A 375 12.85 0.24 -8.16
CA ALA A 375 13.09 0.20 -9.59
C ALA A 375 12.25 1.23 -10.34
N ASP A 376 12.75 1.66 -11.49
CA ASP A 376 11.97 2.54 -12.36
C ASP A 376 11.05 1.73 -13.27
N TRP A 377 9.86 1.43 -12.77
CA TRP A 377 8.84 0.67 -13.48
C TRP A 377 8.27 1.37 -14.73
N ARG A 378 8.71 2.61 -15.03
CA ARG A 378 8.32 3.34 -16.25
C ARG A 378 9.10 2.92 -17.49
N VAL A 379 10.26 2.29 -17.30
CA VAL A 379 11.14 1.89 -18.41
C VAL A 379 10.43 0.93 -19.35
N ARG A 380 10.50 1.20 -20.67
CA ARG A 380 9.98 0.33 -21.70
C ARG A 380 11.02 0.13 -22.81
N PRO A 381 11.30 -1.11 -23.26
CA PRO A 381 10.84 -2.37 -22.66
C PRO A 381 11.37 -2.54 -21.23
N LEU A 382 10.67 -3.34 -20.42
CA LEU A 382 11.16 -3.68 -19.09
C LEU A 382 12.45 -4.50 -19.18
N PRO A 383 13.45 -4.24 -18.32
CA PRO A 383 14.62 -5.12 -18.17
C PRO A 383 14.20 -6.55 -17.76
N ASP A 384 14.95 -7.55 -18.22
CA ASP A 384 14.66 -8.97 -17.94
C ASP A 384 14.57 -9.28 -16.44
N GLU A 385 15.37 -8.60 -15.62
CA GLU A 385 15.35 -8.70 -14.15
C GLU A 385 13.99 -8.24 -13.59
N LEU A 386 13.44 -7.14 -14.07
CA LEU A 386 12.14 -6.64 -13.65
C LEU A 386 10.98 -7.50 -14.20
N VAL A 387 11.10 -8.00 -15.41
CA VAL A 387 10.15 -8.97 -15.98
C VAL A 387 10.10 -10.23 -15.11
N ARG A 388 11.25 -10.75 -14.71
CA ARG A 388 11.34 -11.92 -13.83
C ARG A 388 10.71 -11.63 -12.47
N SER A 389 11.07 -10.53 -11.83
CA SER A 389 10.51 -10.14 -10.52
C SER A 389 9.00 -10.02 -10.58
N ALA A 390 8.46 -9.25 -11.53
CA ALA A 390 7.02 -9.06 -11.70
C ALA A 390 6.25 -10.38 -11.91
N ARG A 391 6.86 -11.37 -12.57
CA ARG A 391 6.29 -12.70 -12.73
C ARG A 391 6.32 -13.49 -11.42
N GLU A 392 7.43 -13.44 -10.68
CA GLU A 392 7.60 -14.15 -9.41
C GLU A 392 6.56 -13.73 -8.37
N ASP A 393 6.06 -12.49 -8.42
CA ASP A 393 5.07 -11.96 -7.48
C ASP A 393 3.69 -12.61 -7.63
N THR A 394 3.34 -13.15 -8.80
CA THR A 394 2.03 -13.77 -9.06
C THR A 394 2.09 -15.24 -9.47
N HIS A 395 3.14 -15.68 -10.13
CA HIS A 395 3.28 -17.01 -10.73
C HIS A 395 3.00 -18.17 -9.76
N TYR A 396 3.46 -18.05 -8.53
CA TYR A 396 3.36 -19.10 -7.52
C TYR A 396 2.08 -19.01 -6.65
N LEU A 397 1.34 -17.89 -6.71
CA LEU A 397 0.26 -17.60 -5.77
C LEU A 397 -0.90 -18.59 -5.85
N LEU A 398 -1.25 -19.09 -7.04
CA LEU A 398 -2.36 -20.05 -7.19
C LEU A 398 -2.02 -21.41 -6.54
N HIS A 399 -0.76 -21.84 -6.60
CA HIS A 399 -0.34 -23.03 -5.88
C HIS A 399 -0.32 -22.78 -4.37
N ALA A 400 0.25 -21.65 -3.96
CA ALA A 400 0.27 -21.25 -2.55
C ALA A 400 -1.14 -21.14 -1.97
N HIS A 401 -2.10 -20.54 -2.67
CA HIS A 401 -3.50 -20.48 -2.29
C HIS A 401 -4.09 -21.86 -1.97
N HIS A 402 -3.89 -22.83 -2.87
CA HIS A 402 -4.40 -24.19 -2.66
C HIS A 402 -3.69 -24.91 -1.51
N ARG A 403 -2.38 -24.72 -1.37
CA ARG A 403 -1.59 -25.30 -0.29
C ARG A 403 -2.01 -24.76 1.08
N LEU A 404 -2.14 -23.43 1.22
CA LEU A 404 -2.58 -22.80 2.47
C LEU A 404 -4.00 -23.21 2.85
N ARG A 405 -4.95 -23.32 1.89
CA ARG A 405 -6.31 -23.84 2.17
C ARG A 405 -6.27 -25.27 2.70
N ARG A 406 -5.38 -26.11 2.18
CA ARG A 406 -5.20 -27.48 2.67
C ARG A 406 -4.63 -27.51 4.10
N GLU A 407 -3.64 -26.70 4.40
CA GLU A 407 -3.06 -26.58 5.73
C GLU A 407 -4.10 -26.07 6.74
N MET A 408 -4.92 -25.09 6.37
CA MET A 408 -6.05 -24.63 7.20
C MET A 408 -7.10 -25.74 7.44
N ALA A 409 -7.42 -26.53 6.42
CA ALA A 409 -8.36 -27.65 6.57
C ALA A 409 -7.80 -28.72 7.52
N MET A 410 -6.51 -29.03 7.43
CA MET A 410 -5.84 -29.97 8.35
C MET A 410 -5.81 -29.41 9.79
N ALA A 411 -5.49 -28.13 9.97
CA ALA A 411 -5.49 -27.48 11.28
C ALA A 411 -6.90 -27.50 11.92
N ASN A 412 -7.94 -27.26 11.14
CA ASN A 412 -9.33 -27.39 11.62
C ASN A 412 -9.67 -28.82 12.07
N GLN A 413 -9.23 -29.85 11.32
CA GLN A 413 -9.46 -31.26 11.68
C GLN A 413 -8.71 -31.69 12.95
N MET A 414 -7.54 -31.10 13.20
CA MET A 414 -6.72 -31.39 14.41
C MET A 414 -7.23 -30.67 15.67
N GLY A 415 -8.38 -30.03 15.65
CA GLY A 415 -8.93 -29.33 16.82
C GLY A 415 -8.38 -27.91 16.99
N GLY A 416 -7.94 -27.27 15.91
CA GLY A 416 -7.49 -25.89 15.93
C GLY A 416 -8.55 -24.90 16.44
N PRO A 417 -8.19 -23.64 16.69
CA PRO A 417 -9.04 -22.63 17.38
C PRO A 417 -10.43 -22.44 16.77
N LEU A 418 -10.60 -22.75 15.50
CA LEU A 418 -11.86 -22.57 14.74
C LEU A 418 -12.49 -23.91 14.30
N SER A 419 -12.07 -25.04 14.87
CA SER A 419 -12.59 -26.37 14.55
C SER A 419 -14.08 -26.56 14.90
N HIS A 420 -14.60 -25.75 15.83
CA HIS A 420 -15.98 -25.75 16.26
C HIS A 420 -16.94 -25.02 15.28
N VAL A 421 -16.42 -24.32 14.26
CA VAL A 421 -17.25 -23.64 13.27
C VAL A 421 -17.92 -24.69 12.38
N PRO A 422 -19.27 -24.68 12.24
CA PRO A 422 -19.98 -25.63 11.41
C PRO A 422 -19.45 -25.64 9.96
N GLY A 423 -19.34 -26.83 9.37
CA GLY A 423 -18.83 -26.99 8.00
C GLY A 423 -17.33 -27.23 7.87
N GLY A 424 -16.53 -27.17 8.97
CA GLY A 424 -15.09 -27.49 8.95
C GLY A 424 -14.21 -26.48 8.22
N HIS A 425 -14.74 -25.31 7.83
CA HIS A 425 -14.03 -24.31 7.02
C HIS A 425 -13.71 -23.02 7.80
N GLY A 426 -13.67 -23.06 9.15
CA GLY A 426 -13.59 -21.87 9.99
C GLY A 426 -12.40 -20.95 9.66
N MET A 427 -11.20 -21.52 9.49
CA MET A 427 -10.02 -20.73 9.14
C MET A 427 -10.13 -20.13 7.72
N ALA A 428 -10.54 -20.92 6.74
CA ALA A 428 -10.71 -20.45 5.37
C ALA A 428 -11.77 -19.34 5.30
N SER A 429 -12.93 -19.54 5.97
CA SER A 429 -13.98 -18.53 6.03
C SER A 429 -13.50 -17.21 6.67
N LEU A 430 -12.64 -17.28 7.69
CA LEU A 430 -12.07 -16.09 8.31
C LEU A 430 -11.10 -15.36 7.36
N VAL A 431 -10.27 -16.08 6.58
CA VAL A 431 -9.43 -15.45 5.55
C VAL A 431 -10.28 -14.72 4.53
N TRP A 432 -11.35 -15.34 4.03
CA TRP A 432 -12.28 -14.71 3.09
C TRP A 432 -12.92 -13.45 3.66
N LYS A 433 -13.35 -13.50 4.92
CA LYS A 433 -13.91 -12.33 5.61
C LYS A 433 -12.91 -11.19 5.73
N ARG A 434 -11.68 -11.47 6.20
CA ARG A 434 -10.61 -10.48 6.29
C ARG A 434 -10.24 -9.90 4.92
N SER A 435 -10.16 -10.74 3.90
CA SER A 435 -9.89 -10.30 2.53
C SER A 435 -11.01 -9.38 1.99
N ALA A 436 -12.27 -9.71 2.27
CA ALA A 436 -13.39 -8.84 1.89
C ALA A 436 -13.37 -7.50 2.63
N GLU A 437 -12.91 -7.46 3.87
CA GLU A 437 -12.71 -6.22 4.64
C GLU A 437 -11.64 -5.33 4.01
N LEU A 438 -10.54 -5.88 3.51
CA LEU A 438 -9.54 -5.12 2.74
C LEU A 438 -10.17 -4.48 1.48
N CYS A 439 -10.98 -5.25 0.75
CA CYS A 439 -11.66 -4.76 -0.44
C CYS A 439 -12.69 -3.65 -0.14
N ARG A 440 -13.28 -3.61 1.07
CA ARG A 440 -14.26 -2.58 1.48
C ARG A 440 -13.64 -1.21 1.68
N VAL A 441 -12.34 -1.14 1.98
CA VAL A 441 -11.67 0.13 2.21
C VAL A 441 -11.72 0.97 0.93
N ALA A 442 -12.39 2.11 0.98
CA ALA A 442 -12.41 3.07 -0.11
C ALA A 442 -11.10 3.88 -0.10
N TYR A 443 -10.52 4.13 -1.27
CA TYR A 443 -9.37 5.03 -1.35
C TYR A 443 -9.75 6.42 -0.85
N ARG A 444 -8.96 6.93 0.07
CA ARG A 444 -9.06 8.30 0.59
C ARG A 444 -7.80 9.05 0.22
N GLN A 445 -8.00 10.20 -0.42
CA GLN A 445 -6.87 11.04 -0.78
C GLN A 445 -6.25 11.66 0.48
N PRO A 446 -4.94 11.43 0.76
CA PRO A 446 -4.27 12.07 1.87
C PRO A 446 -4.31 13.60 1.73
N VAL A 447 -4.60 14.29 2.83
CA VAL A 447 -4.57 15.75 2.94
C VAL A 447 -3.25 16.16 3.55
N PHE A 448 -2.64 17.21 3.00
CA PHE A 448 -1.40 17.74 3.53
C PHE A 448 -1.62 18.39 4.90
N ASP A 449 -0.80 18.00 5.87
CA ASP A 449 -0.76 18.63 7.20
C ASP A 449 0.64 19.21 7.45
N ALA A 450 0.72 20.53 7.51
CA ALA A 450 1.98 21.22 7.81
C ALA A 450 2.55 20.86 9.19
N ALA A 451 1.76 20.35 10.14
CA ALA A 451 2.23 19.92 11.45
C ALA A 451 3.03 18.62 11.41
N GLU A 452 2.92 17.83 10.33
CA GLU A 452 3.69 16.58 10.18
C GLU A 452 5.22 16.79 10.08
N HIS A 453 5.67 18.02 9.80
CA HIS A 453 7.09 18.37 9.88
C HIS A 453 7.71 18.01 11.24
N VAL A 454 6.92 18.07 12.33
CA VAL A 454 7.37 17.69 13.69
C VAL A 454 7.66 16.19 13.78
N THR A 455 6.87 15.37 13.12
CA THR A 455 7.09 13.90 13.06
C THR A 455 8.39 13.56 12.35
N LEU A 456 8.70 14.27 11.26
CA LEU A 456 9.98 14.12 10.57
C LEU A 456 11.16 14.51 11.46
N LEU A 457 11.03 15.60 12.22
CA LEU A 457 12.07 16.05 13.15
C LEU A 457 12.31 15.03 14.27
N ARG A 458 11.24 14.45 14.84
CA ARG A 458 11.36 13.40 15.85
C ARG A 458 12.12 12.17 15.35
N ARG A 459 11.86 11.76 14.10
CA ARG A 459 12.56 10.63 13.46
C ARG A 459 14.04 10.93 13.19
N SER A 460 14.40 12.19 12.94
CA SER A 460 15.79 12.58 12.68
C SER A 460 16.64 12.70 13.94
N SER A 461 16.06 12.64 15.14
CA SER A 461 16.71 12.85 16.45
C SER A 461 17.51 14.17 16.54
N SER A 462 17.19 15.15 15.70
CA SER A 462 17.93 16.42 15.61
C SER A 462 17.27 17.49 16.50
N ALA A 463 18.05 18.09 17.38
CA ALA A 463 17.62 19.24 18.16
C ALA A 463 17.73 20.52 17.30
N LEU A 464 16.61 21.14 16.97
CA LEU A 464 16.54 22.42 16.28
C LEU A 464 16.08 23.52 17.24
N THR A 465 16.65 24.72 17.12
CA THR A 465 16.14 25.91 17.79
C THR A 465 14.74 26.27 17.29
N PRO A 466 13.93 27.05 18.01
CA PRO A 466 12.61 27.47 17.54
C PRO A 466 12.65 28.15 16.16
N ALA A 467 13.67 28.96 15.86
CA ALA A 467 13.84 29.58 14.55
C ALA A 467 14.11 28.54 13.45
N GLN A 468 14.98 27.56 13.70
CA GLN A 468 15.26 26.47 12.76
C GLN A 468 14.06 25.56 12.56
N GLN A 469 13.25 25.31 13.59
CA GLN A 469 11.99 24.56 13.45
C GLN A 469 10.99 25.31 12.56
N HIS A 470 10.92 26.64 12.70
CA HIS A 470 10.07 27.47 11.86
C HIS A 470 10.51 27.42 10.39
N VAL A 471 11.82 27.52 10.13
CA VAL A 471 12.41 27.34 8.78
C VAL A 471 12.13 25.95 8.24
N HIS A 472 12.30 24.88 9.05
CA HIS A 472 12.00 23.52 8.63
C HIS A 472 10.53 23.36 8.22
N ARG A 473 9.60 23.91 8.98
CA ARG A 473 8.17 23.94 8.64
C ARG A 473 7.90 24.67 7.33
N ALA A 474 8.50 25.85 7.14
CA ALA A 474 8.34 26.62 5.90
C ALA A 474 8.87 25.88 4.68
N LEU A 475 10.04 25.26 4.77
CA LEU A 475 10.60 24.42 3.70
C LEU A 475 9.76 23.16 3.44
N PHE A 476 9.16 22.56 4.48
CA PHE A 476 8.26 21.43 4.36
C PHE A 476 7.00 21.80 3.56
N VAL A 477 6.40 22.96 3.83
CA VAL A 477 5.24 23.49 3.08
C VAL A 477 5.63 23.85 1.64
N TRP A 478 6.73 24.60 1.45
CA TRP A 478 7.22 24.97 0.12
C TRP A 478 7.51 23.74 -0.75
N ARG A 479 8.13 22.72 -0.18
CA ARG A 479 8.42 21.46 -0.85
C ARG A 479 7.16 20.76 -1.35
N ASP A 480 6.12 20.67 -0.51
CA ASP A 480 4.86 20.05 -0.87
C ASP A 480 4.15 20.81 -2.00
N GLN A 481 4.12 22.14 -1.94
CA GLN A 481 3.54 22.96 -2.99
C GLN A 481 4.26 22.74 -4.33
N LEU A 482 5.58 22.80 -4.35
CA LEU A 482 6.36 22.58 -5.56
C LEU A 482 6.20 21.15 -6.10
N ALA A 483 6.14 20.16 -5.21
CA ALA A 483 5.93 18.76 -5.58
C ALA A 483 4.56 18.56 -6.28
N ARG A 484 3.52 19.22 -5.81
CA ARG A 484 2.18 19.20 -6.41
C ARG A 484 2.16 19.89 -7.79
N GLU A 485 2.81 21.05 -7.91
CA GLU A 485 2.86 21.84 -9.14
C GLU A 485 3.59 21.09 -10.25
N GLU A 486 4.72 20.48 -9.91
CA GLU A 486 5.58 19.76 -10.86
C GLU A 486 5.17 18.28 -11.04
N ASP A 487 4.19 17.79 -10.27
CA ASP A 487 3.83 16.37 -10.16
C ASP A 487 5.07 15.49 -9.93
N GLU A 488 5.82 15.78 -8.86
CA GLU A 488 6.98 15.03 -8.42
C GLU A 488 6.82 14.61 -6.96
N SER A 489 7.51 13.54 -6.54
CA SER A 489 7.50 13.22 -5.12
C SER A 489 8.21 14.28 -4.28
N VAL A 490 7.78 14.46 -3.04
CA VAL A 490 8.46 15.35 -2.09
C VAL A 490 9.93 14.95 -1.86
N GLY A 491 10.22 13.62 -1.95
CA GLY A 491 11.59 13.10 -1.84
C GLY A 491 12.45 13.42 -3.04
N TYR A 492 11.88 13.50 -4.24
CA TYR A 492 12.58 13.96 -5.45
C TYR A 492 12.83 15.46 -5.40
N ILE A 493 11.83 16.27 -5.02
CA ILE A 493 11.98 17.73 -4.95
C ILE A 493 13.07 18.10 -3.94
N LEU A 494 12.91 17.78 -2.67
CA LEU A 494 13.90 18.09 -1.62
C LEU A 494 13.93 16.98 -0.58
N PRO A 495 14.94 16.08 -0.62
CA PRO A 495 15.08 15.00 0.35
C PRO A 495 15.12 15.49 1.80
N ASN A 496 14.59 14.69 2.74
CA ASN A 496 14.53 15.05 4.15
C ASN A 496 15.89 15.47 4.75
N PRO A 497 17.03 14.79 4.46
CA PRO A 497 18.33 15.22 4.95
C PRO A 497 18.74 16.62 4.46
N ASN A 498 18.47 16.93 3.18
CA ASN A 498 18.79 18.25 2.61
C ASN A 498 17.92 19.35 3.26
N MET A 499 16.63 19.08 3.46
CA MET A 499 15.72 20.02 4.13
C MET A 499 16.17 20.30 5.57
N LEU A 500 16.61 19.27 6.30
CA LEU A 500 17.15 19.40 7.64
C LEU A 500 18.44 20.22 7.68
N GLN A 501 19.38 19.95 6.77
CA GLN A 501 20.64 20.71 6.64
C GLN A 501 20.37 22.20 6.39
N LEU A 502 19.44 22.53 5.48
CA LEU A 502 19.05 23.92 5.19
C LEU A 502 18.40 24.60 6.41
N ALA A 503 17.55 23.88 7.15
CA ALA A 503 16.91 24.39 8.35
C ALA A 503 17.93 24.63 9.48
N GLN A 504 18.94 23.78 9.61
CA GLN A 504 20.03 23.94 10.58
C GLN A 504 20.93 25.14 10.25
N ALA A 505 21.27 25.28 8.97
CA ALA A 505 22.23 26.30 8.53
C ALA A 505 21.58 27.68 8.35
N THR A 506 20.27 27.76 8.06
CA THR A 506 19.53 29.01 7.79
C THR A 506 20.30 29.97 6.86
N PRO A 507 20.70 29.52 5.64
CA PRO A 507 21.58 30.30 4.76
C PRO A 507 20.87 31.58 4.27
N THR A 508 21.67 32.68 4.12
CA THR A 508 21.19 33.99 3.66
C THR A 508 21.68 34.36 2.26
N SER A 509 22.58 33.57 1.65
CA SER A 509 23.08 33.79 0.29
C SER A 509 23.13 32.46 -0.49
N ARG A 510 23.24 32.54 -1.81
CA ARG A 510 23.37 31.36 -2.68
C ARG A 510 24.62 30.53 -2.35
N GLU A 511 25.74 31.21 -2.06
CA GLU A 511 27.01 30.59 -1.69
C GLU A 511 26.89 29.85 -0.37
N ALA A 512 26.26 30.49 0.64
CA ALA A 512 26.02 29.88 1.94
C ALA A 512 25.07 28.67 1.83
N LEU A 513 24.04 28.75 0.96
CA LEU A 513 23.11 27.66 0.71
C LEU A 513 23.81 26.44 0.10
N LEU A 514 24.61 26.67 -0.94
CA LEU A 514 25.37 25.59 -1.61
C LEU A 514 26.45 25.01 -0.71
N ALA A 515 27.09 25.83 0.13
CA ALA A 515 28.04 25.35 1.12
C ALA A 515 27.38 24.52 2.23
N ALA A 516 26.19 24.92 2.67
CA ALA A 516 25.42 24.19 3.70
C ALA A 516 24.84 22.87 3.19
N CYS A 517 24.50 22.80 1.90
CA CYS A 517 23.89 21.63 1.29
C CYS A 517 24.54 21.27 -0.05
N PRO A 518 25.78 20.70 -0.04
CA PRO A 518 26.50 20.33 -1.26
C PRO A 518 25.77 19.26 -2.09
N SER A 519 24.95 18.45 -1.45
CA SER A 519 24.15 17.38 -2.07
C SER A 519 22.77 17.85 -2.53
N LEU A 520 22.54 19.17 -2.66
CA LEU A 520 21.27 19.71 -3.14
C LEU A 520 20.96 19.15 -4.54
N PRO A 521 19.75 18.63 -4.77
CA PRO A 521 19.36 18.10 -6.08
C PRO A 521 19.58 19.11 -7.22
N ILE A 522 20.19 18.65 -8.32
CA ILE A 522 20.61 19.52 -9.44
C ILE A 522 19.42 20.28 -10.06
N HIS A 523 18.25 19.69 -10.09
CA HIS A 523 17.04 20.33 -10.62
C HIS A 523 16.56 21.53 -9.78
N LEU A 524 17.05 21.69 -8.54
CA LEU A 524 16.75 22.86 -7.70
C LEU A 524 17.71 24.04 -7.91
N GLN A 525 18.74 23.92 -8.75
CA GLN A 525 19.70 25.03 -8.97
C GLN A 525 19.04 26.31 -9.50
N HIS A 526 17.96 26.18 -10.26
CA HIS A 526 17.16 27.33 -10.72
C HIS A 526 16.11 27.82 -9.71
N LYS A 527 15.97 27.14 -8.57
CA LYS A 527 15.04 27.48 -7.47
C LYS A 527 15.74 28.02 -6.23
N LEU A 528 17.08 28.27 -6.26
CA LEU A 528 17.84 28.71 -5.09
C LEU A 528 17.26 29.99 -4.46
N ASP A 529 16.82 30.95 -5.29
CA ASP A 529 16.22 32.19 -4.77
C ASP A 529 14.88 31.94 -4.07
N ALA A 530 14.09 31.01 -4.56
CA ALA A 530 12.84 30.64 -3.92
C ALA A 530 13.08 29.97 -2.56
N ILE A 531 14.11 29.12 -2.44
CA ILE A 531 14.51 28.50 -1.18
C ILE A 531 14.98 29.59 -0.20
N LEU A 532 15.86 30.50 -0.64
CA LEU A 532 16.36 31.61 0.19
C LEU A 532 15.23 32.54 0.64
N ALA A 533 14.31 32.88 -0.24
CA ALA A 533 13.14 33.70 0.09
C ALA A 533 12.25 33.01 1.14
N THR A 534 12.04 31.70 1.01
CA THR A 534 11.28 30.90 2.00
C THR A 534 11.93 30.93 3.37
N ILE A 535 13.28 30.75 3.42
CA ILE A 535 14.03 30.78 4.67
C ILE A 535 13.98 32.19 5.30
N ALA A 536 14.23 33.25 4.51
CA ALA A 536 14.22 34.61 5.00
C ALA A 536 12.83 35.01 5.53
N HIS A 537 11.76 34.66 4.82
CA HIS A 537 10.38 34.90 5.25
C HIS A 537 10.08 34.19 6.58
N ALA A 538 10.44 32.94 6.71
CA ALA A 538 10.23 32.17 7.93
C ALA A 538 10.98 32.76 9.15
N LEU A 539 12.22 33.22 8.97
CA LEU A 539 12.97 33.87 10.04
C LEU A 539 12.35 35.22 10.43
N HIS A 540 11.87 35.98 9.47
CA HIS A 540 11.21 37.26 9.72
C HIS A 540 9.88 37.08 10.47
N GLU A 541 9.04 36.13 10.05
CA GLU A 541 7.78 35.81 10.75
C GLU A 541 8.03 35.40 12.21
N GLN A 542 9.04 34.57 12.43
CA GLN A 542 9.40 34.12 13.77
C GLN A 542 9.88 35.27 14.65
N GLN A 543 10.64 36.23 14.11
CA GLN A 543 11.05 37.45 14.82
C GLN A 543 9.86 38.34 15.19
N GLN A 544 8.91 38.52 14.26
CA GLN A 544 7.68 39.27 14.53
C GLN A 544 6.85 38.63 15.65
N GLN A 545 6.68 37.31 15.62
CA GLN A 545 5.96 36.58 16.67
C GLN A 545 6.62 36.75 18.03
N GLN A 546 7.94 36.68 18.11
CA GLN A 546 8.68 36.91 19.34
C GLN A 546 8.48 38.34 19.89
N GLN A 547 8.53 39.35 19.02
CA GLN A 547 8.28 40.74 19.41
C GLN A 547 6.85 40.95 19.94
N GLN A 548 5.86 40.36 19.27
CA GLN A 548 4.46 40.44 19.73
C GLN A 548 4.27 39.77 21.09
N HIS A 549 4.87 38.59 21.31
CA HIS A 549 4.82 37.92 22.61
C HIS A 549 5.50 38.74 23.72
N GLN A 550 6.64 39.38 23.45
CA GLN A 550 7.31 40.26 24.41
C GLN A 550 6.44 41.48 24.77
N HIS A 551 5.81 42.11 23.77
CA HIS A 551 4.90 43.22 24.00
C HIS A 551 3.68 42.80 24.82
N GLN A 552 3.06 41.68 24.53
CA GLN A 552 1.93 41.16 25.30
C GLN A 552 2.32 40.88 26.77
N HIS A 553 3.49 40.26 26.96
CA HIS A 553 4.00 39.96 28.30
C HIS A 553 4.30 41.22 29.11
N GLN A 554 4.91 42.25 28.49
CA GLN A 554 5.15 43.55 29.11
C GLN A 554 3.83 44.26 29.49
N HIS A 555 2.86 44.23 28.60
CA HIS A 555 1.54 44.83 28.87
C HIS A 555 0.81 44.12 30.02
N GLN A 556 0.91 42.81 30.08
CA GLN A 556 0.32 42.00 31.15
C GLN A 556 0.99 42.26 32.51
N GLN A 557 2.32 42.42 32.53
CA GLN A 557 3.05 42.80 33.74
C GLN A 557 2.70 44.21 34.22
N GLN A 558 2.57 45.20 33.32
CA GLN A 558 2.13 46.55 33.65
C GLN A 558 0.71 46.55 34.20
N TYR A 559 -0.20 45.78 33.63
CA TYR A 559 -1.58 45.67 34.12
C TYR A 559 -1.64 45.06 35.53
N GLN A 560 -0.85 44.03 35.80
CA GLN A 560 -0.76 43.43 37.15
C GLN A 560 -0.17 44.39 38.19
N GLN A 561 0.85 45.18 37.83
CA GLN A 561 1.42 46.20 38.73
C GLN A 561 0.43 47.32 39.06
N GLN A 562 -0.43 47.72 38.12
CA GLN A 562 -1.44 48.76 38.33
C GLN A 562 -2.63 48.31 39.20
N HIS A 563 -2.89 47.01 39.31
CA HIS A 563 -4.01 46.43 40.04
C HIS A 563 -3.59 45.79 41.38
N HIS A 564 -2.29 45.82 41.75
CA HIS A 564 -1.78 45.38 43.04
C HIS A 564 -1.52 46.55 44.01
N HIS A 565 -1.91 47.79 43.68
CA HIS A 565 -1.99 48.97 44.56
C HIS A 565 -3.45 49.33 44.74
#